data_0784440fd1fafbe5c194bc2685c04348
#
_entry.id   0784440fd1fafbe5c194bc2685c04348
#
_cell.length_a   1.000
_cell.length_b   1.000
_cell.length_c   1.000
_cell.angle_alpha   90.00
_cell.angle_beta   90.00
_cell.angle_gamma   90.00
#
_symmetry.space_group_name_H-M   'P 1'
#
loop_
_entity.id
_entity.type
_entity.pdbx_description
1 polymer ?
#
loop_
_entity_poly.entity_id
_entity_poly.type
_entity_poly.pdbx_seq_one_letter_code
_entity_poly.pdbx_strand_id
1 'polypeptide(L)'
;MLSLNLPVFDTKINVRNGKNVIFDVIRKRYVALTPEEWVRQHFVHFLIAHKGYPTTLLANEVMVKLNGTTKRCDTVLYRRDLSARMIVEYKAPHIEITQSVFDQITRYNMVLKVDYLIVSNGMQHYCCRMDYEHQSYTFLQDIPDYHSL
;
A
#
# COMPACT_ATOMS: atom_id res chain seq x y z
N MET A 1 16.25 12.71 -5.01
CA MET A 1 15.11 11.77 -5.18
C MET A 1 13.86 12.58 -5.54
N LEU A 2 12.95 11.96 -6.26
CA LEU A 2 11.73 12.62 -6.70
C LEU A 2 10.84 13.01 -5.52
N SER A 3 10.36 14.27 -5.52
CA SER A 3 9.37 14.74 -4.56
C SER A 3 8.00 14.16 -4.90
N LEU A 4 7.33 13.58 -3.90
CA LEU A 4 6.02 12.97 -4.06
C LEU A 4 4.92 13.87 -3.48
N ASN A 5 3.68 13.62 -3.88
CA ASN A 5 2.50 14.27 -3.29
C ASN A 5 2.10 13.55 -1.99
N LEU A 6 3.08 13.46 -1.08
CA LEU A 6 2.97 12.83 0.23
C LEU A 6 3.85 13.62 1.20
N PRO A 7 3.55 13.60 2.50
CA PRO A 7 4.40 14.25 3.49
C PRO A 7 5.83 13.70 3.46
N VAL A 8 6.80 14.60 3.60
CA VAL A 8 8.20 14.18 3.74
C VAL A 8 8.40 13.55 5.13
N PHE A 9 9.36 12.65 5.21
CA PHE A 9 9.76 12.05 6.49
C PHE A 9 11.29 11.86 6.49
N ASP A 10 11.84 11.55 7.64
CA ASP A 10 13.27 11.31 7.80
C ASP A 10 13.66 9.97 7.18
N THR A 11 14.04 10.00 5.89
CA THR A 11 14.46 8.80 5.16
C THR A 11 15.87 8.38 5.58
N LYS A 12 16.06 7.08 5.82
CA LYS A 12 17.37 6.51 6.10
C LYS A 12 17.84 5.75 4.87
N ILE A 13 18.71 6.39 4.09
CA ILE A 13 19.25 5.85 2.85
C ILE A 13 20.72 5.55 3.05
N ASN A 14 21.17 4.41 2.55
CA ASN A 14 22.54 3.99 2.60
C ASN A 14 22.94 3.36 1.26
N VAL A 15 24.21 3.05 1.09
CA VAL A 15 24.72 2.35 -0.08
C VAL A 15 25.30 1.02 0.39
N ARG A 16 24.85 -0.08 -0.22
CA ARG A 16 25.34 -1.43 0.04
C ARG A 16 25.62 -2.12 -1.28
N ASN A 17 26.83 -2.64 -1.42
CA ASN A 17 27.28 -3.32 -2.66
C ASN A 17 27.07 -2.44 -3.90
N GLY A 18 27.33 -1.13 -3.78
CA GLY A 18 27.18 -0.16 -4.87
C GLY A 18 25.74 0.21 -5.22
N LYS A 19 24.75 -0.22 -4.44
CA LYS A 19 23.32 0.06 -4.67
C LYS A 19 22.70 0.82 -3.51
N ASN A 20 21.79 1.73 -3.82
CA ASN A 20 21.04 2.45 -2.81
C ASN A 20 20.03 1.52 -2.13
N VAL A 21 19.99 1.63 -0.79
CA VAL A 21 19.01 0.94 0.05
C VAL A 21 18.35 1.94 0.97
N ILE A 22 17.11 1.64 1.39
CA ILE A 22 16.34 2.47 2.30
C ILE A 22 15.87 1.60 3.48
N PHE A 23 15.87 2.18 4.69
CA PHE A 23 15.38 1.47 5.86
C PHE A 23 13.86 1.40 5.85
N ASP A 24 13.32 0.17 5.97
CA ASP A 24 11.89 -0.09 6.09
C ASP A 24 11.52 -0.31 7.55
N VAL A 25 10.74 0.59 8.12
CA VAL A 25 10.32 0.54 9.53
C VAL A 25 9.42 -0.65 9.82
N ILE A 26 8.69 -1.15 8.82
CA ILE A 26 7.79 -2.32 8.97
C ILE A 26 8.58 -3.62 8.93
N ARG A 27 9.43 -3.79 7.90
CA ARG A 27 10.29 -4.99 7.78
C ARG A 27 11.51 -4.95 8.68
N LYS A 28 11.81 -3.79 9.28
CA LYS A 28 12.92 -3.54 10.21
C LYS A 28 14.28 -3.91 9.62
N ARG A 29 14.49 -3.55 8.36
CA ARG A 29 15.73 -3.80 7.63
C ARG A 29 15.87 -2.85 6.45
N TYR A 30 17.08 -2.74 5.92
CA TYR A 30 17.33 -2.03 4.67
C TYR A 30 16.88 -2.89 3.49
N VAL A 31 16.20 -2.27 2.55
CA VAL A 31 15.71 -2.91 1.31
C VAL A 31 16.16 -2.09 0.10
N ALA A 32 16.20 -2.71 -1.06
CA ALA A 32 16.59 -2.04 -2.29
C ALA A 32 15.68 -0.82 -2.54
N LEU A 33 16.30 0.32 -2.85
CA LEU A 33 15.59 1.56 -3.13
C LEU A 33 15.23 1.61 -4.62
N THR A 34 14.06 1.10 -4.95
CA THR A 34 13.46 1.17 -6.28
C THR A 34 12.47 2.34 -6.33
N PRO A 35 11.99 2.76 -7.52
CA PRO A 35 10.94 3.78 -7.62
C PRO A 35 9.66 3.40 -6.86
N GLU A 36 9.24 2.14 -6.93
CA GLU A 36 8.07 1.65 -6.17
C GLU A 36 8.33 1.66 -4.67
N GLU A 37 9.56 1.27 -4.24
CA GLU A 37 9.91 1.28 -2.81
C GLU A 37 9.92 2.70 -2.25
N TRP A 38 10.34 3.68 -3.05
CA TRP A 38 10.28 5.09 -2.68
C TRP A 38 8.83 5.52 -2.40
N VAL A 39 7.90 5.13 -3.26
CA VAL A 39 6.47 5.38 -3.05
C VAL A 39 5.97 4.67 -1.80
N ARG A 40 6.28 3.39 -1.64
CA ARG A 40 5.85 2.59 -0.48
C ARG A 40 6.30 3.22 0.83
N GLN A 41 7.57 3.60 0.95
CA GLN A 41 8.10 4.14 2.19
C GLN A 41 7.39 5.44 2.57
N HIS A 42 7.13 6.32 1.62
CA HIS A 42 6.38 7.55 1.86
C HIS A 42 4.94 7.27 2.26
N PHE A 43 4.29 6.34 1.56
CA PHE A 43 2.89 6.04 1.81
C PHE A 43 2.68 5.38 3.18
N VAL A 44 3.52 4.44 3.53
CA VAL A 44 3.46 3.76 4.84
C VAL A 44 3.69 4.78 5.98
N HIS A 45 4.68 5.66 5.85
CA HIS A 45 4.89 6.72 6.84
C HIS A 45 3.70 7.67 6.93
N PHE A 46 3.07 8.00 5.81
CA PHE A 46 1.85 8.79 5.78
C PHE A 46 0.72 8.10 6.55
N LEU A 47 0.50 6.82 6.32
CA LEU A 47 -0.53 6.06 7.06
C LEU A 47 -0.27 6.06 8.55
N ILE A 48 0.98 5.83 8.96
CA ILE A 48 1.34 5.74 10.38
C ILE A 48 1.26 7.12 11.05
N ALA A 49 1.96 8.12 10.50
CA ALA A 49 2.14 9.41 11.15
C ALA A 49 0.95 10.35 11.01
N HIS A 50 0.21 10.28 9.91
CA HIS A 50 -0.86 11.22 9.60
C HIS A 50 -2.26 10.61 9.63
N LYS A 51 -2.38 9.29 9.50
CA LYS A 51 -3.67 8.60 9.44
C LYS A 51 -3.91 7.64 10.61
N GLY A 52 -2.96 7.52 11.51
CA GLY A 52 -3.10 6.76 12.75
C GLY A 52 -3.10 5.25 12.61
N TYR A 53 -2.57 4.73 11.51
CA TYR A 53 -2.52 3.27 11.29
C TYR A 53 -1.50 2.64 12.22
N PRO A 54 -1.87 1.55 12.92
CA PRO A 54 -0.95 0.89 13.85
C PRO A 54 0.14 0.12 13.11
N THR A 55 1.38 0.41 13.46
CA THR A 55 2.56 -0.23 12.87
C THR A 55 2.51 -1.76 12.99
N THR A 56 1.99 -2.26 14.12
CA THR A 56 1.94 -3.70 14.40
C THR A 56 0.96 -4.48 13.52
N LEU A 57 0.03 -3.78 12.85
CA LEU A 57 -0.94 -4.41 11.95
C LEU A 57 -0.61 -4.21 10.48
N LEU A 58 0.49 -3.52 10.18
CA LEU A 58 0.96 -3.31 8.81
C LEU A 58 2.05 -4.31 8.45
N ALA A 59 2.02 -4.80 7.22
CA ALA A 59 3.05 -5.66 6.66
C ALA A 59 3.35 -5.26 5.22
N ASN A 60 4.61 -5.38 4.82
CA ASN A 60 5.07 -5.08 3.46
C ASN A 60 5.56 -6.35 2.78
N GLU A 61 5.26 -6.50 1.48
CA GLU A 61 5.73 -7.62 0.65
C GLU A 61 5.35 -8.97 1.27
N VAL A 62 4.06 -9.19 1.46
CA VAL A 62 3.54 -10.40 2.11
C VAL A 62 2.60 -11.15 1.20
N MET A 63 2.51 -12.45 1.42
CA MET A 63 1.53 -13.32 0.79
C MET A 63 0.26 -13.33 1.63
N VAL A 64 -0.89 -13.11 0.99
CA VAL A 64 -2.20 -13.22 1.63
C VAL A 64 -2.92 -14.43 1.06
N LYS A 65 -3.44 -15.27 1.92
CA LYS A 65 -4.17 -16.49 1.54
C LYS A 65 -5.64 -16.38 1.95
N LEU A 66 -6.52 -16.76 1.04
CA LEU A 66 -7.94 -16.90 1.33
C LEU A 66 -8.54 -17.98 0.41
N ASN A 67 -9.19 -18.99 1.00
CA ASN A 67 -9.92 -20.04 0.28
C ASN A 67 -9.10 -20.69 -0.84
N GLY A 68 -7.85 -21.05 -0.56
CA GLY A 68 -6.96 -21.68 -1.52
C GLY A 68 -6.29 -20.73 -2.50
N THR A 69 -6.67 -19.45 -2.51
CA THR A 69 -6.03 -18.42 -3.31
C THR A 69 -4.92 -17.75 -2.52
N THR A 70 -3.76 -17.56 -3.17
CA THR A 70 -2.62 -16.87 -2.58
C THR A 70 -2.20 -15.74 -3.51
N LYS A 71 -2.09 -14.53 -2.96
CA LYS A 71 -1.65 -13.34 -3.70
C LYS A 71 -0.54 -12.63 -2.95
N ARG A 72 0.48 -12.19 -3.68
CA ARG A 72 1.50 -11.31 -3.14
C ARG A 72 0.98 -9.87 -3.12
N CYS A 73 1.11 -9.20 -1.98
CA CYS A 73 0.60 -7.85 -1.77
C CYS A 73 1.73 -6.92 -1.32
N ASP A 74 1.69 -5.68 -1.81
CA ASP A 74 2.75 -4.70 -1.54
C ASP A 74 2.71 -4.23 -0.09
N THR A 75 1.55 -3.81 0.41
CA THR A 75 1.31 -3.47 1.80
C THR A 75 -0.07 -3.98 2.21
N VAL A 76 -0.16 -4.53 3.40
CA VAL A 76 -1.43 -5.06 3.94
C VAL A 76 -1.65 -4.48 5.33
N LEU A 77 -2.87 -4.02 5.58
CA LEU A 77 -3.36 -3.74 6.93
C LEU A 77 -4.19 -4.93 7.38
N TYR A 78 -3.78 -5.55 8.48
CA TYR A 78 -4.50 -6.68 9.07
C TYR A 78 -5.47 -6.23 10.15
N ARG A 79 -6.54 -7.01 10.34
CA ARG A 79 -7.33 -6.95 11.57
C ARG A 79 -6.58 -7.68 12.68
N ARG A 80 -7.06 -7.53 13.91
CA ARG A 80 -6.45 -8.21 15.06
C ARG A 80 -6.55 -9.72 14.99
N ASP A 81 -7.53 -10.25 14.25
CA ASP A 81 -7.66 -11.69 13.99
C ASP A 81 -6.75 -12.20 12.87
N LEU A 82 -5.89 -11.30 12.33
CA LEU A 82 -4.94 -11.56 11.24
C LEU A 82 -5.57 -11.77 9.87
N SER A 83 -6.85 -11.47 9.69
CA SER A 83 -7.43 -11.36 8.36
C SER A 83 -7.06 -10.02 7.71
N ALA A 84 -6.91 -10.00 6.39
CA ALA A 84 -6.55 -8.78 5.67
C ALA A 84 -7.76 -7.85 5.58
N ARG A 85 -7.57 -6.59 5.96
CA ARG A 85 -8.61 -5.56 5.90
C ARG A 85 -8.45 -4.63 4.72
N MET A 86 -7.21 -4.28 4.40
CA MET A 86 -6.87 -3.33 3.36
C MET A 86 -5.60 -3.78 2.65
N ILE A 87 -5.57 -3.59 1.35
CA ILE A 87 -4.38 -3.79 0.54
C ILE A 87 -4.02 -2.46 -0.11
N VAL A 88 -2.73 -2.14 -0.13
CA VAL A 88 -2.19 -0.99 -0.87
C VAL A 88 -1.25 -1.53 -1.94
N GLU A 89 -1.51 -1.15 -3.19
CA GLU A 89 -0.67 -1.47 -4.33
C GLU A 89 0.06 -0.22 -4.81
N TYR A 90 1.35 -0.34 -5.07
CA TYR A 90 2.18 0.79 -5.50
C TYR A 90 2.59 0.64 -6.95
N LYS A 91 2.65 1.77 -7.62
CA LYS A 91 3.27 1.92 -8.93
C LYS A 91 4.38 2.95 -8.83
N ALA A 92 5.36 2.87 -9.74
CA ALA A 92 6.40 3.89 -9.83
C ALA A 92 5.78 5.26 -10.15
N PRO A 93 6.41 6.37 -9.73
CA PRO A 93 5.84 7.72 -9.91
C PRO A 93 5.54 8.10 -11.37
N HIS A 94 6.28 7.54 -12.34
CA HIS A 94 6.08 7.82 -13.75
C HIS A 94 4.98 6.98 -14.40
N ILE A 95 4.40 6.02 -13.69
CA ILE A 95 3.33 5.17 -14.21
C ILE A 95 2.00 5.85 -13.93
N GLU A 96 1.23 6.10 -14.99
CA GLU A 96 -0.11 6.63 -14.87
C GLU A 96 -1.08 5.57 -14.38
N ILE A 97 -1.90 5.91 -13.37
CA ILE A 97 -2.96 5.04 -12.89
C ILE A 97 -4.23 5.37 -13.66
N THR A 98 -4.42 4.69 -14.79
CA THR A 98 -5.63 4.83 -15.61
C THR A 98 -6.77 4.00 -15.01
N GLN A 99 -7.99 4.22 -15.49
CA GLN A 99 -9.14 3.41 -15.09
C GLN A 99 -8.90 1.93 -15.40
N SER A 100 -8.29 1.64 -16.55
CA SER A 100 -7.97 0.26 -16.96
C SER A 100 -6.98 -0.39 -16.00
N VAL A 101 -5.93 0.32 -15.60
CA VAL A 101 -4.95 -0.17 -14.62
C VAL A 101 -5.62 -0.43 -13.27
N PHE A 102 -6.45 0.51 -12.83
CA PHE A 102 -7.18 0.39 -11.56
C PHE A 102 -8.12 -0.83 -11.58
N ASP A 103 -8.88 -1.01 -12.64
CA ASP A 103 -9.80 -2.16 -12.79
C ASP A 103 -9.04 -3.48 -12.74
N GLN A 104 -7.88 -3.55 -13.36
CA GLN A 104 -7.04 -4.75 -13.37
C GLN A 104 -6.55 -5.09 -11.96
N ILE A 105 -6.08 -4.08 -11.22
CA ILE A 105 -5.63 -4.26 -9.83
C ILE A 105 -6.79 -4.67 -8.93
N THR A 106 -7.97 -4.07 -9.11
CA THR A 106 -9.18 -4.39 -8.36
C THR A 106 -9.56 -5.86 -8.56
N ARG A 107 -9.59 -6.33 -9.82
CA ARG A 107 -9.90 -7.73 -10.13
C ARG A 107 -8.90 -8.69 -9.51
N TYR A 108 -7.61 -8.35 -9.58
CA TYR A 108 -6.55 -9.17 -8.99
C TYR A 108 -6.74 -9.34 -7.48
N ASN A 109 -7.16 -8.29 -6.78
CA ASN A 109 -7.27 -8.27 -5.33
C ASN A 109 -8.66 -8.63 -4.79
N MET A 110 -9.69 -8.63 -5.64
CA MET A 110 -11.08 -8.90 -5.22
C MET A 110 -11.24 -10.28 -4.58
N VAL A 111 -10.46 -11.27 -5.03
CA VAL A 111 -10.51 -12.63 -4.49
C VAL A 111 -10.06 -12.71 -3.02
N LEU A 112 -9.34 -11.72 -2.53
CA LEU A 112 -8.87 -11.68 -1.14
C LEU A 112 -9.89 -11.10 -0.16
N LYS A 113 -11.03 -10.63 -0.64
CA LYS A 113 -12.16 -10.14 0.19
C LYS A 113 -11.78 -9.05 1.18
N VAL A 114 -10.84 -8.18 0.82
CA VAL A 114 -10.50 -7.01 1.65
C VAL A 114 -11.59 -5.95 1.56
N ASP A 115 -11.76 -5.15 2.63
CA ASP A 115 -12.76 -4.08 2.65
C ASP A 115 -12.32 -2.87 1.84
N TYR A 116 -11.01 -2.60 1.81
CA TYR A 116 -10.44 -1.40 1.18
C TYR A 116 -9.29 -1.78 0.28
N LEU A 117 -9.21 -1.08 -0.86
CA LEU A 117 -8.08 -1.17 -1.78
C LEU A 117 -7.58 0.24 -2.06
N ILE A 118 -6.26 0.44 -1.90
CA ILE A 118 -5.58 1.68 -2.25
C ILE A 118 -4.58 1.40 -3.35
N VAL A 119 -4.52 2.28 -4.35
CA VAL A 119 -3.51 2.27 -5.40
C VAL A 119 -2.85 3.64 -5.42
N SER A 120 -1.53 3.66 -5.37
CA SER A 120 -0.76 4.92 -5.36
C SER A 120 0.49 4.80 -6.22
N ASN A 121 0.81 5.86 -6.95
CA ASN A 121 2.10 6.06 -7.58
C ASN A 121 2.92 7.15 -6.90
N GLY A 122 2.49 7.60 -5.73
CA GLY A 122 3.14 8.67 -4.97
C GLY A 122 2.69 10.06 -5.36
N MET A 123 2.20 10.25 -6.58
CA MET A 123 1.68 11.53 -7.07
C MET A 123 0.17 11.58 -7.01
N GLN A 124 -0.48 10.45 -7.24
CA GLN A 124 -1.92 10.27 -7.18
C GLN A 124 -2.24 9.05 -6.33
N HIS A 125 -3.30 9.14 -5.52
CA HIS A 125 -3.72 8.11 -4.61
C HIS A 125 -5.21 7.88 -4.78
N TYR A 126 -5.59 6.62 -4.93
CA TYR A 126 -6.99 6.23 -5.09
C TYR A 126 -7.32 5.21 -4.02
N CYS A 127 -8.41 5.43 -3.29
CA CYS A 127 -8.92 4.50 -2.30
C CYS A 127 -10.34 4.13 -2.65
N CYS A 128 -10.66 2.84 -2.64
CA CYS A 128 -12.03 2.41 -2.80
C CYS A 128 -12.43 1.45 -1.69
N ARG A 129 -13.71 1.49 -1.37
CA ARG A 129 -14.37 0.54 -0.49
C ARG A 129 -15.03 -0.52 -1.36
N MET A 130 -14.75 -1.77 -1.06
CA MET A 130 -15.27 -2.91 -1.81
C MET A 130 -16.68 -3.27 -1.34
N ASP A 131 -17.55 -3.59 -2.29
CA ASP A 131 -18.91 -4.07 -2.04
C ASP A 131 -19.08 -5.43 -2.74
N TYR A 132 -18.92 -6.49 -1.98
CA TYR A 132 -18.97 -7.85 -2.53
C TYR A 132 -20.39 -8.32 -2.80
N GLU A 133 -21.36 -7.79 -2.10
CA GLU A 133 -22.77 -8.10 -2.32
C GLU A 133 -23.24 -7.66 -3.72
N HIS A 134 -22.79 -6.47 -4.15
CA HIS A 134 -23.13 -5.90 -5.45
C HIS A 134 -22.01 -6.05 -6.48
N GLN A 135 -20.91 -6.75 -6.13
CA GLN A 135 -19.74 -6.94 -6.99
C GLN A 135 -19.23 -5.63 -7.58
N SER A 136 -19.16 -4.60 -6.74
CA SER A 136 -18.78 -3.25 -7.12
C SER A 136 -17.83 -2.64 -6.09
N TYR A 137 -17.39 -1.42 -6.35
CA TYR A 137 -16.61 -0.65 -5.40
C TYR A 137 -16.98 0.83 -5.51
N THR A 138 -16.76 1.57 -4.44
CA THR A 138 -17.00 3.00 -4.35
C THR A 138 -15.72 3.72 -4.02
N PHE A 139 -15.35 4.72 -4.82
CA PHE A 139 -14.21 5.56 -4.53
C PHE A 139 -14.50 6.44 -3.31
N LEU A 140 -13.51 6.52 -2.42
CA LEU A 140 -13.51 7.46 -1.32
C LEU A 140 -12.79 8.73 -1.76
N GLN A 141 -13.23 9.87 -1.23
CA GLN A 141 -12.65 11.16 -1.58
C GLN A 141 -11.22 11.30 -1.06
N ASP A 142 -10.95 10.76 0.13
CA ASP A 142 -9.65 10.84 0.80
C ASP A 142 -9.23 9.46 1.31
N ILE A 143 -7.93 9.33 1.61
CA ILE A 143 -7.44 8.17 2.35
C ILE A 143 -8.00 8.26 3.77
N PRO A 144 -8.77 7.25 4.23
CA PRO A 144 -9.43 7.33 5.52
C PRO A 144 -8.45 7.22 6.69
N ASP A 145 -8.76 7.91 7.79
CA ASP A 145 -8.07 7.67 9.05
C ASP A 145 -8.38 6.25 9.54
N TYR A 146 -7.44 5.67 10.28
CA TYR A 146 -7.61 4.30 10.78
C TYR A 146 -8.93 4.13 11.56
N HIS A 147 -9.29 5.12 12.38
CA HIS A 147 -10.52 5.08 13.17
C HIS A 147 -11.80 5.18 12.34
N SER A 148 -11.69 5.58 11.08
CA SER A 148 -12.84 5.69 10.17
C SER A 148 -13.09 4.43 9.34
N LEU A 149 -12.22 3.44 9.46
CA LEU A 149 -12.33 2.19 8.71
C LEU A 149 -13.48 1.30 9.20
#